data_8d31f6ee25c9a2213cd8f71c9d72941b
#
_entry.id   8d31f6ee25c9a2213cd8f71c9d72941b
#
_cell.length_a   1.000
_cell.length_b   1.000
_cell.length_c   1.000
_cell.angle_alpha   90.00
_cell.angle_beta   90.00
_cell.angle_gamma   90.00
#
_symmetry.space_group_name_H-M   'P 1'
#
loop_
_entity.id
_entity.type
_entity.pdbx_description
1 polymer ?
#
loop_
_entity_poly.entity_id
_entity_poly.type
_entity_poly.pdbx_seq_one_letter_code
_entity_poly.pdbx_strand_id
1 'polypeptide(L)'
;MDWVGVGFGVYDKLLRFWVRNGYVPIHLSPERNPSSGEYSVLLVKPLNEKAEAYVKYANVEFRRRLIHSLMGPYGDLLPTEVQLLLEDWGWEVDAAPSLSKNQLDRLVAYAYGPMTFENVTDAMYMLAAQYFYSPKTRRPSLPDVAARVLISKVLQAKPWKEAAEASGVRRGDLMLLLREVVKILLFYYYGGEFEVPLFVVGTVRGKE
;
A
#
# COMPACT_ATOMS: atom_id res chain seq x y z
N MET A 1 -12.00 -29.49 -13.92
CA MET A 1 -10.93 -28.76 -13.15
C MET A 1 -11.35 -27.30 -13.13
N ASP A 2 -11.48 -26.71 -11.97
CA ASP A 2 -12.02 -25.34 -11.81
C ASP A 2 -10.94 -24.29 -11.60
N TRP A 3 -9.78 -24.69 -11.11
CA TRP A 3 -8.63 -23.82 -10.85
C TRP A 3 -7.33 -24.64 -10.85
N VAL A 4 -6.21 -23.93 -10.99
CA VAL A 4 -4.85 -24.43 -10.79
C VAL A 4 -4.15 -23.56 -9.77
N GLY A 5 -3.31 -24.16 -8.93
CA GLY A 5 -2.57 -23.45 -7.90
C GLY A 5 -1.08 -23.72 -7.95
N VAL A 6 -0.29 -22.80 -7.41
CA VAL A 6 1.15 -22.93 -7.25
C VAL A 6 1.54 -22.40 -5.87
N GLY A 7 2.41 -23.14 -5.18
CA GLY A 7 2.99 -22.74 -3.88
C GLY A 7 4.51 -22.72 -3.98
N PHE A 8 5.13 -21.63 -3.47
CA PHE A 8 6.60 -21.46 -3.48
C PHE A 8 7.04 -20.44 -2.41
N GLY A 9 8.34 -20.39 -2.14
CA GLY A 9 8.94 -19.34 -1.30
C GLY A 9 8.92 -17.98 -2.01
N VAL A 10 8.52 -16.91 -1.30
CA VAL A 10 8.41 -15.56 -1.86
C VAL A 10 9.77 -15.08 -2.37
N TYR A 11 9.84 -14.86 -3.67
CA TYR A 11 10.98 -14.30 -4.37
C TYR A 11 10.48 -13.42 -5.52
N ASP A 12 10.96 -12.19 -5.61
CA ASP A 12 10.44 -11.15 -6.52
C ASP A 12 10.24 -11.64 -7.96
N LYS A 13 11.26 -12.24 -8.57
CA LYS A 13 11.19 -12.68 -9.98
C LYS A 13 10.14 -13.77 -10.20
N LEU A 14 10.04 -14.72 -9.26
CA LEU A 14 9.11 -15.84 -9.37
C LEU A 14 7.67 -15.37 -9.12
N LEU A 15 7.48 -14.53 -8.10
CA LEU A 15 6.19 -13.91 -7.80
C LEU A 15 5.69 -13.08 -8.98
N ARG A 16 6.55 -12.23 -9.55
CA ARG A 16 6.26 -11.44 -10.76
C ARG A 16 5.90 -12.29 -11.96
N PHE A 17 6.59 -13.41 -12.18
CA PHE A 17 6.28 -14.34 -13.25
C PHE A 17 4.85 -14.88 -13.11
N TRP A 18 4.49 -15.42 -11.96
CA TRP A 18 3.18 -16.02 -11.74
C TRP A 18 2.04 -15.00 -11.77
N VAL A 19 2.21 -13.82 -11.13
CA VAL A 19 1.24 -12.73 -11.16
C VAL A 19 0.97 -12.28 -12.61
N ARG A 20 2.01 -12.09 -13.42
CA ARG A 20 1.87 -11.73 -14.86
C ARG A 20 1.17 -12.80 -15.69
N ASN A 21 1.19 -14.05 -15.26
CA ASN A 21 0.48 -15.15 -15.90
C ASN A 21 -0.96 -15.35 -15.38
N GLY A 22 -1.46 -14.40 -14.58
CA GLY A 22 -2.85 -14.40 -14.09
C GLY A 22 -3.07 -15.29 -12.86
N TYR A 23 -2.01 -15.61 -12.12
CA TYR A 23 -2.12 -16.30 -10.83
C TYR A 23 -2.28 -15.29 -9.69
N VAL A 24 -3.36 -15.41 -8.96
CA VAL A 24 -3.81 -14.49 -7.92
C VAL A 24 -3.31 -14.95 -6.56
N PRO A 25 -2.60 -14.13 -5.77
CA PRO A 25 -2.21 -14.46 -4.41
C PRO A 25 -3.45 -14.59 -3.50
N ILE A 26 -3.52 -15.69 -2.75
CA ILE A 26 -4.63 -15.95 -1.81
C ILE A 26 -4.17 -16.30 -0.39
N HIS A 27 -2.90 -16.63 -0.22
CA HIS A 27 -2.34 -16.96 1.09
C HIS A 27 -0.85 -16.67 1.14
N LEU A 28 -0.38 -16.27 2.32
CA LEU A 28 1.02 -16.15 2.68
C LEU A 28 1.19 -16.78 4.06
N SER A 29 2.21 -17.64 4.22
CA SER A 29 2.50 -18.25 5.51
C SER A 29 2.89 -17.18 6.54
N PRO A 30 2.45 -17.29 7.80
CA PRO A 30 2.85 -16.33 8.84
C PRO A 30 4.29 -16.53 9.31
N GLU A 31 4.86 -17.69 9.04
CA GLU A 31 6.20 -18.08 9.44
C GLU A 31 7.07 -18.34 8.21
N ARG A 32 8.36 -18.07 8.37
CA ARG A 32 9.36 -18.39 7.34
C ARG A 32 9.68 -19.89 7.35
N ASN A 33 9.91 -20.42 6.18
CA ASN A 33 10.39 -21.79 6.04
C ASN A 33 11.78 -21.91 6.71
N PRO A 34 11.98 -22.83 7.67
CA PRO A 34 13.24 -22.97 8.39
C PRO A 34 14.44 -23.28 7.51
N SER A 35 14.22 -23.93 6.37
CA SER A 35 15.29 -24.34 5.46
C SER A 35 15.66 -23.26 4.45
N SER A 36 14.67 -22.52 3.87
CA SER A 36 14.92 -21.50 2.85
C SER A 36 14.93 -20.07 3.39
N GLY A 37 14.37 -19.85 4.59
CA GLY A 37 14.22 -18.52 5.19
C GLY A 37 13.14 -17.66 4.53
N GLU A 38 12.37 -18.19 3.60
CA GLU A 38 11.35 -17.48 2.83
C GLU A 38 9.95 -17.71 3.39
N TYR A 39 9.05 -16.76 3.20
CA TYR A 39 7.62 -16.98 3.38
C TYR A 39 7.08 -17.84 2.25
N SER A 40 6.18 -18.77 2.53
CA SER A 40 5.51 -19.55 1.50
C SER A 40 4.25 -18.83 1.02
N VAL A 41 4.12 -18.62 -0.28
CA VAL A 41 2.95 -18.01 -0.91
C VAL A 41 2.18 -19.05 -1.70
N LEU A 42 0.84 -18.94 -1.68
CA LEU A 42 -0.06 -19.70 -2.55
C LEU A 42 -0.76 -18.75 -3.51
N LEU A 43 -0.62 -19.04 -4.80
CA LEU A 43 -1.33 -18.35 -5.87
C LEU A 43 -2.25 -19.32 -6.61
N VAL A 44 -3.38 -18.82 -7.08
CA VAL A 44 -4.39 -19.61 -7.78
C VAL A 44 -4.83 -18.87 -9.04
N LYS A 45 -4.98 -19.62 -10.15
CA LYS A 45 -5.59 -19.14 -11.38
C LYS A 45 -6.94 -19.82 -11.57
N PRO A 46 -8.05 -19.07 -11.60
CA PRO A 46 -9.36 -19.64 -11.91
C PRO A 46 -9.43 -20.04 -13.39
N LEU A 47 -10.16 -21.09 -13.68
CA LEU A 47 -10.37 -21.60 -15.04
C LEU A 47 -11.82 -21.46 -15.53
N ASN A 48 -12.73 -21.00 -14.67
CA ASN A 48 -14.13 -20.70 -15.01
C ASN A 48 -14.68 -19.62 -14.06
N GLU A 49 -15.84 -19.06 -14.42
CA GLU A 49 -16.50 -17.96 -13.67
C GLU A 49 -16.84 -18.32 -12.21
N LYS A 50 -17.25 -19.58 -11.97
CA LYS A 50 -17.55 -20.04 -10.62
C LYS A 50 -16.30 -20.02 -9.73
N ALA A 51 -15.18 -20.50 -10.25
CA ALA A 51 -13.90 -20.47 -9.54
C ALA A 51 -13.39 -19.02 -9.35
N GLU A 52 -13.63 -18.13 -10.33
CA GLU A 52 -13.26 -16.73 -10.23
C GLU A 52 -13.92 -16.04 -9.03
N ALA A 53 -15.20 -16.29 -8.78
CA ALA A 53 -15.91 -15.75 -7.62
C ALA A 53 -15.25 -16.16 -6.29
N TYR A 54 -14.82 -17.42 -6.16
CA TYR A 54 -14.11 -17.90 -4.98
C TYR A 54 -12.69 -17.31 -4.86
N VAL A 55 -11.96 -17.24 -5.96
CA VAL A 55 -10.62 -16.65 -5.98
C VAL A 55 -10.66 -15.17 -5.64
N LYS A 56 -11.65 -14.43 -6.17
CA LYS A 56 -11.92 -13.04 -5.80
C LYS A 56 -12.11 -12.90 -4.29
N TYR A 57 -13.02 -13.66 -3.71
CA TYR A 57 -13.28 -13.62 -2.27
C TYR A 57 -12.00 -13.91 -1.46
N ALA A 58 -11.28 -14.97 -1.82
CA ALA A 58 -10.04 -15.36 -1.14
C ALA A 58 -8.95 -14.29 -1.25
N ASN A 59 -8.81 -13.64 -2.41
CA ASN A 59 -7.84 -12.56 -2.61
C ASN A 59 -8.21 -11.29 -1.83
N VAL A 60 -9.48 -10.90 -1.81
CA VAL A 60 -9.95 -9.74 -1.03
C VAL A 60 -9.65 -9.94 0.46
N GLU A 61 -9.96 -11.11 1.01
CA GLU A 61 -9.63 -11.46 2.40
C GLU A 61 -8.11 -11.55 2.64
N PHE A 62 -7.37 -12.09 1.70
CA PHE A 62 -5.91 -12.13 1.76
C PHE A 62 -5.31 -10.71 1.80
N ARG A 63 -5.72 -9.79 0.94
CA ARG A 63 -5.23 -8.41 0.90
C ARG A 63 -5.54 -7.68 2.20
N ARG A 64 -6.75 -7.86 2.77
CA ARG A 64 -7.14 -7.29 4.06
C ARG A 64 -6.21 -7.75 5.17
N ARG A 65 -6.01 -9.07 5.29
CA ARG A 65 -5.11 -9.66 6.29
C ARG A 65 -3.66 -9.23 6.08
N LEU A 66 -3.17 -9.24 4.85
CA LEU A 66 -1.80 -8.84 4.54
C LEU A 66 -1.52 -7.41 5.00
N ILE A 67 -2.35 -6.44 4.59
CA ILE A 67 -2.16 -5.04 4.96
C ILE A 67 -2.17 -4.87 6.49
N HIS A 68 -3.11 -5.51 7.17
CA HIS A 68 -3.18 -5.45 8.64
C HIS A 68 -1.94 -6.06 9.33
N SER A 69 -1.33 -7.06 8.73
CA SER A 69 -0.21 -7.82 9.30
C SER A 69 1.17 -7.29 8.90
N LEU A 70 1.24 -6.23 8.07
CA LEU A 70 2.52 -5.65 7.63
C LEU A 70 3.32 -4.98 8.76
N MET A 71 2.68 -4.52 9.83
CA MET A 71 3.39 -4.03 11.03
C MET A 71 3.92 -5.15 11.93
N GLY A 72 3.49 -6.38 11.70
CA GLY A 72 3.83 -7.54 12.51
C GLY A 72 4.62 -8.60 11.74
N PRO A 73 4.03 -9.79 11.50
CA PRO A 73 4.77 -10.93 10.94
C PRO A 73 5.38 -10.70 9.56
N TYR A 74 4.85 -9.74 8.78
CA TYR A 74 5.34 -9.43 7.44
C TYR A 74 6.10 -8.10 7.35
N GLY A 75 6.57 -7.57 8.49
CA GLY A 75 7.30 -6.29 8.54
C GLY A 75 8.63 -6.29 7.79
N ASP A 76 9.20 -7.45 7.53
CA ASP A 76 10.48 -7.63 6.86
C ASP A 76 10.37 -8.05 5.38
N LEU A 77 9.14 -8.22 4.82
CA LEU A 77 8.96 -8.36 3.38
C LEU A 77 9.52 -7.14 2.64
N LEU A 78 10.10 -7.38 1.47
CA LEU A 78 10.51 -6.29 0.60
C LEU A 78 9.28 -5.53 0.10
N PRO A 79 9.30 -4.19 0.05
CA PRO A 79 8.17 -3.40 -0.47
C PRO A 79 7.78 -3.77 -1.91
N THR A 80 8.73 -4.25 -2.72
CA THR A 80 8.48 -4.77 -4.08
C THR A 80 7.67 -6.06 -4.07
N GLU A 81 7.93 -6.95 -3.12
CA GLU A 81 7.16 -8.18 -2.93
C GLU A 81 5.74 -7.86 -2.45
N VAL A 82 5.62 -6.94 -1.48
CA VAL A 82 4.31 -6.46 -1.01
C VAL A 82 3.50 -5.83 -2.14
N GLN A 83 4.12 -5.01 -3.02
CA GLN A 83 3.42 -4.46 -4.20
C GLN A 83 2.84 -5.57 -5.11
N LEU A 84 3.61 -6.64 -5.36
CA LEU A 84 3.15 -7.77 -6.19
C LEU A 84 2.04 -8.57 -5.51
N LEU A 85 2.14 -8.77 -4.19
CA LEU A 85 1.10 -9.45 -3.40
C LEU A 85 -0.20 -8.63 -3.32
N LEU A 86 -0.10 -7.30 -3.39
CA LEU A 86 -1.21 -6.35 -3.42
C LEU A 86 -1.59 -5.92 -4.84
N GLU A 87 -1.15 -6.67 -5.87
CA GLU A 87 -1.51 -6.36 -7.27
C GLU A 87 -3.04 -6.24 -7.42
N ASP A 88 -3.45 -5.30 -8.25
CA ASP A 88 -4.87 -5.03 -8.49
C ASP A 88 -5.44 -5.96 -9.56
N TRP A 89 -6.47 -6.69 -9.17
CA TRP A 89 -7.25 -7.59 -10.02
C TRP A 89 -8.60 -6.98 -10.40
N GLY A 90 -8.80 -5.67 -10.22
CA GLY A 90 -10.07 -4.97 -10.42
C GLY A 90 -11.10 -5.21 -9.30
N TRP A 91 -10.69 -5.84 -8.21
CA TRP A 91 -11.55 -6.16 -7.07
C TRP A 91 -11.31 -5.22 -5.90
N GLU A 92 -12.37 -4.59 -5.44
CA GLU A 92 -12.35 -3.73 -4.27
C GLU A 92 -12.34 -4.57 -2.99
N VAL A 93 -11.58 -4.14 -2.00
CA VAL A 93 -11.69 -4.66 -0.63
C VAL A 93 -12.79 -3.85 0.05
N ASP A 94 -13.90 -4.51 0.35
CA ASP A 94 -15.03 -3.88 1.03
C ASP A 94 -14.59 -3.26 2.36
N ALA A 95 -15.26 -2.17 2.76
CA ALA A 95 -14.97 -1.42 3.96
C ALA A 95 -13.52 -0.84 4.00
N ALA A 96 -13.08 -0.23 2.90
CA ALA A 96 -11.91 0.64 2.96
C ALA A 96 -12.10 1.66 4.10
N PRO A 97 -11.10 1.85 5.00
CA PRO A 97 -11.25 2.76 6.12
C PRO A 97 -11.48 4.18 5.61
N SER A 98 -12.47 4.87 6.17
CA SER A 98 -12.72 6.29 5.94
C SER A 98 -12.11 7.12 7.06
N LEU A 99 -11.53 8.28 6.71
CA LEU A 99 -11.00 9.20 7.69
C LEU A 99 -12.14 9.94 8.41
N SER A 100 -12.03 10.10 9.72
CA SER A 100 -12.83 11.07 10.45
C SER A 100 -12.38 12.49 10.09
N LYS A 101 -13.25 13.49 10.32
CA LYS A 101 -12.89 14.89 10.08
C LYS A 101 -11.59 15.30 10.80
N ASN A 102 -11.43 14.91 12.05
CA ASN A 102 -10.21 15.22 12.81
C ASN A 102 -8.95 14.57 12.20
N GLN A 103 -9.05 13.34 11.72
CA GLN A 103 -7.94 12.68 11.02
C GLN A 103 -7.61 13.38 9.70
N LEU A 104 -8.63 13.80 8.94
CA LEU A 104 -8.45 14.57 7.72
C LEU A 104 -7.75 15.91 8.00
N ASP A 105 -8.22 16.67 8.98
CA ASP A 105 -7.63 17.96 9.37
C ASP A 105 -6.16 17.81 9.79
N ARG A 106 -5.82 16.75 10.54
CA ARG A 106 -4.43 16.44 10.91
C ARG A 106 -3.57 16.08 9.71
N LEU A 107 -4.07 15.30 8.76
CA LEU A 107 -3.35 14.97 7.53
C LEU A 107 -3.13 16.21 6.64
N VAL A 108 -4.11 17.11 6.56
CA VAL A 108 -3.97 18.39 5.87
C VAL A 108 -2.88 19.23 6.53
N ALA A 109 -2.88 19.32 7.87
CA ALA A 109 -1.83 20.02 8.63
C ALA A 109 -0.45 19.37 8.48
N TYR A 110 -0.38 18.05 8.27
CA TYR A 110 0.86 17.36 7.93
C TYR A 110 1.30 17.67 6.48
N ALA A 111 0.40 17.55 5.52
CA ALA A 111 0.73 17.69 4.10
C ALA A 111 1.16 19.12 3.74
N TYR A 112 0.49 20.13 4.31
CA TYR A 112 0.65 21.53 3.96
C TYR A 112 1.25 22.42 5.06
N GLY A 113 1.40 21.91 6.27
CA GLY A 113 1.79 22.70 7.44
C GLY A 113 2.94 22.08 8.25
N PRO A 114 3.07 22.52 9.50
CA PRO A 114 4.20 22.16 10.37
C PRO A 114 4.02 20.82 11.11
N MET A 115 2.87 20.14 10.97
CA MET A 115 2.63 18.89 11.71
C MET A 115 3.63 17.80 11.31
N THR A 116 4.07 17.02 12.30
CA THR A 116 5.02 15.93 12.08
C THR A 116 4.31 14.61 11.76
N PHE A 117 5.03 13.67 11.17
CA PHE A 117 4.52 12.34 10.82
C PHE A 117 4.00 11.58 12.05
N GLU A 118 4.69 11.71 13.18
CA GLU A 118 4.38 11.00 14.42
C GLU A 118 2.99 11.34 14.98
N ASN A 119 2.48 12.53 14.66
CA ASN A 119 1.15 13.00 15.10
C ASN A 119 0.00 12.51 14.18
N VAL A 120 0.31 11.85 13.07
CA VAL A 120 -0.69 11.45 12.05
C VAL A 120 -0.59 9.98 11.65
N THR A 121 0.15 9.16 12.37
CA THR A 121 0.44 7.77 12.01
C THR A 121 -0.83 6.93 11.82
N ASP A 122 -1.84 7.10 12.66
CA ASP A 122 -3.13 6.43 12.58
C ASP A 122 -3.88 6.82 11.29
N ALA A 123 -4.01 8.10 11.02
CA ALA A 123 -4.68 8.62 9.83
C ALA A 123 -3.89 8.28 8.54
N MET A 124 -2.57 8.32 8.62
CA MET A 124 -1.67 7.94 7.55
C MET A 124 -1.83 6.47 7.16
N TYR A 125 -1.92 5.58 8.17
CA TYR A 125 -2.19 4.16 7.95
C TYR A 125 -3.52 3.95 7.23
N MET A 126 -4.59 4.62 7.67
CA MET A 126 -5.91 4.52 7.05
C MET A 126 -5.89 5.00 5.59
N LEU A 127 -5.23 6.13 5.31
CA LEU A 127 -5.10 6.67 3.96
C LEU A 127 -4.30 5.73 3.04
N ALA A 128 -3.21 5.14 3.52
CA ALA A 128 -2.43 4.16 2.79
C ALA A 128 -3.21 2.86 2.56
N ALA A 129 -3.93 2.36 3.57
CA ALA A 129 -4.78 1.19 3.43
C ALA A 129 -5.90 1.43 2.41
N GLN A 130 -6.54 2.60 2.42
CA GLN A 130 -7.55 3.00 1.43
C GLN A 130 -6.97 2.94 0.01
N TYR A 131 -5.75 3.44 -0.19
CA TYR A 131 -5.09 3.38 -1.50
C TYR A 131 -4.90 1.95 -1.99
N PHE A 132 -4.42 1.03 -1.15
CA PHE A 132 -4.19 -0.36 -1.54
C PHE A 132 -5.46 -1.23 -1.58
N TYR A 133 -6.54 -0.82 -0.91
CA TYR A 133 -7.85 -1.49 -0.99
C TYR A 133 -8.60 -1.09 -2.26
N SER A 134 -8.41 0.14 -2.73
CA SER A 134 -9.05 0.64 -3.94
C SER A 134 -8.48 0.00 -5.20
N PRO A 135 -9.30 -0.38 -6.20
CA PRO A 135 -8.81 -0.80 -7.50
C PRO A 135 -8.13 0.36 -8.25
N LYS A 136 -7.26 0.06 -9.20
CA LYS A 136 -6.51 1.07 -9.98
C LYS A 136 -7.42 2.10 -10.67
N THR A 137 -8.62 1.70 -11.00
CA THR A 137 -9.64 2.59 -11.61
C THR A 137 -10.23 3.60 -10.62
N ARG A 138 -10.05 3.39 -9.32
CA ARG A 138 -10.58 4.23 -8.23
C ARG A 138 -9.51 4.71 -7.27
N ARG A 139 -8.28 4.84 -7.74
CA ARG A 139 -7.18 5.43 -6.97
C ARG A 139 -6.26 6.25 -7.89
N PRO A 140 -5.54 7.25 -7.36
CA PRO A 140 -4.60 8.01 -8.19
C PRO A 140 -3.44 7.12 -8.63
N SER A 141 -2.90 7.39 -9.82
CA SER A 141 -1.66 6.76 -10.24
C SER A 141 -0.49 7.32 -9.44
N LEU A 142 0.22 6.45 -8.74
CA LEU A 142 1.44 6.80 -8.04
C LEU A 142 2.65 6.11 -8.71
N PRO A 143 3.81 6.76 -8.76
CA PRO A 143 5.06 6.09 -9.12
C PRO A 143 5.33 4.90 -8.18
N ASP A 144 5.96 3.84 -8.68
CA ASP A 144 6.30 2.65 -7.88
C ASP A 144 7.08 2.98 -6.61
N VAL A 145 7.97 3.96 -6.67
CA VAL A 145 8.73 4.43 -5.51
C VAL A 145 7.81 5.00 -4.43
N ALA A 146 6.78 5.75 -4.79
CA ALA A 146 5.82 6.31 -3.86
C ALA A 146 4.98 5.21 -3.18
N ALA A 147 4.54 4.20 -3.94
CA ALA A 147 3.87 3.04 -3.39
C ALA A 147 4.78 2.26 -2.41
N ARG A 148 6.07 2.07 -2.74
CA ARG A 148 7.04 1.46 -1.82
C ARG A 148 7.25 2.26 -0.54
N VAL A 149 7.23 3.59 -0.62
CA VAL A 149 7.30 4.46 0.56
C VAL A 149 6.08 4.29 1.46
N LEU A 150 4.86 4.24 0.90
CA LEU A 150 3.64 3.94 1.67
C LEU A 150 3.74 2.56 2.34
N ILE A 151 4.24 1.55 1.65
CA ILE A 151 4.42 0.22 2.23
C ILE A 151 5.44 0.27 3.36
N SER A 152 6.66 0.71 3.08
CA SER A 152 7.77 0.61 4.04
C SER A 152 7.61 1.53 5.24
N LYS A 153 7.27 2.80 5.03
CA LYS A 153 7.18 3.78 6.11
C LYS A 153 5.86 3.72 6.86
N VAL A 154 4.75 3.53 6.13
CA VAL A 154 3.42 3.61 6.73
C VAL A 154 2.89 2.24 7.13
N LEU A 155 2.78 1.30 6.19
CA LEU A 155 2.16 0.00 6.46
C LEU A 155 3.07 -0.95 7.26
N GLN A 156 4.38 -0.89 7.06
CA GLN A 156 5.37 -1.68 7.83
C GLN A 156 5.93 -0.91 9.02
N ALA A 157 5.59 0.36 9.20
CA ALA A 157 6.04 1.24 10.29
C ALA A 157 7.57 1.27 10.47
N LYS A 158 8.36 1.06 9.42
CA LYS A 158 9.83 1.02 9.50
C LYS A 158 10.39 2.36 10.00
N PRO A 159 11.49 2.34 10.77
CA PRO A 159 12.27 3.55 11.05
C PRO A 159 12.63 4.29 9.76
N TRP A 160 12.78 5.62 9.82
CA TRP A 160 13.05 6.45 8.65
C TRP A 160 14.23 5.96 7.78
N LYS A 161 15.32 5.52 8.43
CA LYS A 161 16.51 5.01 7.73
C LYS A 161 16.17 3.73 6.94
N GLU A 162 15.54 2.76 7.61
CA GLU A 162 15.19 1.48 7.01
C GLU A 162 14.12 1.64 5.91
N ALA A 163 13.13 2.52 6.11
CA ALA A 163 12.12 2.82 5.11
C ALA A 163 12.74 3.45 3.84
N ALA A 164 13.74 4.32 4.00
CA ALA A 164 14.47 4.93 2.89
C ALA A 164 15.25 3.87 2.09
N GLU A 165 16.01 3.02 2.77
CA GLU A 165 16.77 1.92 2.17
C GLU A 165 15.83 0.94 1.45
N ALA A 166 14.75 0.50 2.11
CA ALA A 166 13.80 -0.47 1.56
C ALA A 166 13.02 0.06 0.35
N SER A 167 12.71 1.35 0.31
CA SER A 167 12.00 1.98 -0.82
C SER A 167 12.92 2.47 -1.94
N GLY A 168 14.23 2.48 -1.72
CA GLY A 168 15.22 2.98 -2.69
C GLY A 168 15.22 4.51 -2.80
N VAL A 169 14.90 5.24 -1.71
CA VAL A 169 14.85 6.70 -1.65
C VAL A 169 15.98 7.19 -0.75
N ARG A 170 16.58 8.35 -1.09
CA ARG A 170 17.53 8.98 -0.16
C ARG A 170 16.80 9.44 1.11
N ARG A 171 17.42 9.24 2.26
CA ARG A 171 16.81 9.57 3.56
C ARG A 171 16.28 11.01 3.63
N GLY A 172 17.01 11.98 3.07
CA GLY A 172 16.59 13.39 3.07
C GLY A 172 15.36 13.68 2.21
N ASP A 173 15.11 12.85 1.20
CA ASP A 173 14.00 13.05 0.25
C ASP A 173 12.73 12.30 0.70
N LEU A 174 12.85 11.29 1.56
CA LEU A 174 11.74 10.42 1.95
C LEU A 174 10.57 11.20 2.57
N MET A 175 10.87 12.14 3.48
CA MET A 175 9.84 12.93 4.15
C MET A 175 9.10 13.85 3.18
N LEU A 176 9.83 14.48 2.27
CA LEU A 176 9.24 15.34 1.23
C LEU A 176 8.38 14.53 0.28
N LEU A 177 8.88 13.38 -0.19
CA LEU A 177 8.13 12.48 -1.06
C LEU A 177 6.85 12.00 -0.38
N LEU A 178 6.92 11.62 0.90
CA LEU A 178 5.73 11.19 1.65
C LEU A 178 4.69 12.30 1.77
N ARG A 179 5.10 13.55 1.99
CA ARG A 179 4.18 14.71 2.00
C ARG A 179 3.50 14.90 0.65
N GLU A 180 4.24 14.81 -0.45
CA GLU A 180 3.67 14.94 -1.79
C GLU A 180 2.69 13.80 -2.11
N VAL A 181 3.01 12.57 -1.72
CA VAL A 181 2.09 11.42 -1.85
C VAL A 181 0.80 11.68 -1.08
N VAL A 182 0.90 12.17 0.15
CA VAL A 182 -0.28 12.48 0.97
C VAL A 182 -1.13 13.56 0.33
N LYS A 183 -0.54 14.63 -0.23
CA LYS A 183 -1.29 15.67 -0.96
C LYS A 183 -2.08 15.07 -2.13
N ILE A 184 -1.45 14.19 -2.92
CA ILE A 184 -2.11 13.52 -4.04
C ILE A 184 -3.31 12.68 -3.56
N LEU A 185 -3.12 11.89 -2.51
CA LEU A 185 -4.16 11.02 -1.96
C LEU A 185 -5.31 11.83 -1.35
N LEU A 186 -4.99 12.88 -0.57
CA LEU A 186 -5.99 13.76 0.02
C LEU A 186 -6.82 14.46 -1.06
N PHE A 187 -6.17 15.01 -2.08
CA PHE A 187 -6.87 15.68 -3.18
C PHE A 187 -7.80 14.70 -3.92
N TYR A 188 -7.33 13.48 -4.17
CA TYR A 188 -8.11 12.48 -4.90
C TYR A 188 -9.32 11.99 -4.12
N TYR A 189 -9.15 11.64 -2.85
CA TYR A 189 -10.21 11.02 -2.06
C TYR A 189 -11.11 12.02 -1.32
N TYR A 190 -10.58 13.18 -0.96
CA TYR A 190 -11.21 14.15 -0.06
C TYR A 190 -11.16 15.59 -0.57
N GLY A 191 -10.87 15.82 -1.86
CA GLY A 191 -10.62 17.17 -2.39
C GLY A 191 -11.79 18.17 -2.25
N GLY A 192 -13.01 17.70 -1.98
CA GLY A 192 -14.16 18.54 -1.67
C GLY A 192 -14.43 18.75 -0.16
N GLU A 193 -13.63 18.13 0.72
CA GLU A 193 -13.90 18.08 2.16
C GLU A 193 -12.92 18.93 2.99
N PHE A 194 -11.91 19.54 2.36
CA PHE A 194 -10.95 20.41 3.03
C PHE A 194 -10.50 21.57 2.15
N GLU A 195 -10.04 22.66 2.81
CA GLU A 195 -9.41 23.80 2.16
C GLU A 195 -7.88 23.75 2.36
N VAL A 196 -7.12 24.07 1.30
CA VAL A 196 -5.66 24.18 1.42
C VAL A 196 -5.34 25.43 2.23
N PRO A 197 -4.57 25.32 3.33
CA PRO A 197 -4.23 26.47 4.17
C PRO A 197 -3.58 27.61 3.38
N LEU A 198 -4.05 28.85 3.56
CA LEU A 198 -3.63 30.04 2.83
C LEU A 198 -2.13 30.38 2.96
N PHE A 199 -1.46 29.94 4.03
CA PHE A 199 -0.01 30.15 4.18
C PHE A 199 0.83 29.40 3.13
N VAL A 200 0.26 28.38 2.44
CA VAL A 200 0.94 27.68 1.33
C VAL A 200 0.83 28.49 0.02
N VAL A 201 -0.24 29.27 -0.14
CA VAL A 201 -0.49 30.06 -1.35
C VAL A 201 0.42 31.29 -1.42
N GLY A 202 0.87 31.82 -0.27
CA GLY A 202 1.73 32.99 -0.17
C GLY A 202 3.18 32.79 -0.62
N THR A 203 3.67 31.56 -0.64
CA THR A 203 5.06 31.24 -1.04
C THR A 203 5.28 31.14 -2.56
N VAL A 204 4.22 31.11 -3.35
CA VAL A 204 4.31 31.00 -4.83
C VAL A 204 4.28 32.39 -5.53
N ARG A 205 3.96 33.48 -4.80
CA ARG A 205 3.86 34.85 -5.36
C ARG A 205 5.10 35.73 -5.12
N GLY A 206 6.26 35.18 -5.05
CA GLY A 206 7.48 35.96 -4.82
C GLY A 206 8.63 35.53 -5.70
N LYS A 207 8.49 35.69 -7.02
CA LYS A 207 9.59 35.89 -8.00
C LYS A 207 8.97 36.33 -9.31
N GLU A 208 8.69 37.62 -9.42
CA GLU A 208 8.79 38.37 -10.66
C GLU A 208 10.15 39.09 -10.66
#